data_e9649aeac7f2939e3118a975931164cc
#
_entry.id   e9649aeac7f2939e3118a975931164cc
#
_cell.length_a   1.000
_cell.length_b   1.000
_cell.length_c   1.000
_cell.angle_alpha   90.00
_cell.angle_beta   90.00
_cell.angle_gamma   90.00
#
_symmetry.space_group_name_H-M   'P 1'
#
loop_
_entity.id
_entity.type
_entity.pdbx_description
1 polymer ?
#
loop_
_entity_poly.entity_id
_entity_poly.type
_entity_poly.pdbx_seq_one_letter_code
_entity_poly.pdbx_strand_id
1 'polypeptide(L)'
;MFSRREFLMAATATSALLGSGMAGSWSKLMAQQALSEDQLLAMEPAGSLTLVHITDIHAQLKPIYFREPSINLGIGDVTGKPPHVTGADFLKLYNIEAGSPDAYALTSEDFASLAKTYGKMGGMDRVATVIKRIRAERGDDNVLLLDGGDTWQGSYTSNQTLGQDMVTVMNALKPDAMTGHWEFTYGTDRVQEIIDDLPFAFLGSNIYDNEWDEPAFEAWKMFERGGSKVAVIGQAFPYTPIANPRWMIPGWSFGIREEDIAKHVEEARGEGAEVIVLLSHNGFDVDRKLASNVAGIDVILTGHTHDALPEPVIVNDTLVIASGSNGKFVSRLDLDVKDGAVVGYKYRLIPIFSDVITPDAEMSALIDEVRAPFEADLSRVLGKTESLLYRRGNFNGTFDDLICQALLEERDAQIALSPGFRWGTSLLPGQEITFEDLHNACAMTYPAAYRSTMNGQMLKDILEDVGDNLFNKDPYYQQGGDMVRVGGMGYTIDPKMEIGERISDMTLLSTGEPIDPAKDYVVAGWASVNENTEGPAIWDVVENHITKNPTVKLPDNESVKVIGV
;
A
#
# COMPACT_ATOMS: atom_id res chain seq x y z
N MET A 1 -9.50 -36.79 14.59
CA MET A 1 -9.92 -36.45 15.98
C MET A 1 -8.89 -37.07 16.91
N PHE A 2 -8.07 -36.26 17.53
CA PHE A 2 -7.14 -36.75 18.55
C PHE A 2 -7.92 -37.17 19.78
N SER A 3 -7.53 -38.31 20.38
CA SER A 3 -8.10 -38.73 21.64
C SER A 3 -7.62 -37.81 22.78
N ARG A 4 -8.41 -37.73 23.87
CA ARG A 4 -8.05 -36.93 25.07
C ARG A 4 -6.66 -37.29 25.63
N ARG A 5 -6.19 -38.52 25.38
CA ARG A 5 -4.89 -39.02 25.82
C ARG A 5 -3.73 -38.51 24.93
N GLU A 6 -3.96 -38.36 23.63
CA GLU A 6 -3.00 -37.78 22.66
C GLU A 6 -2.87 -36.28 22.89
N PHE A 7 -3.96 -35.60 23.22
CA PHE A 7 -3.93 -34.17 23.60
C PHE A 7 -3.14 -33.93 24.91
N LEU A 8 -3.33 -34.80 25.93
CA LEU A 8 -2.59 -34.69 27.19
C LEU A 8 -1.10 -35.08 27.06
N MET A 9 -0.75 -36.00 26.15
CA MET A 9 0.67 -36.32 25.86
C MET A 9 1.35 -35.18 25.05
N ALA A 10 0.66 -34.51 24.16
CA ALA A 10 1.14 -33.33 23.48
C ALA A 10 1.38 -32.16 24.47
N ALA A 11 0.44 -31.94 25.40
CA ALA A 11 0.53 -30.90 26.42
C ALA A 11 1.67 -31.11 27.43
N THR A 12 1.96 -32.40 27.79
CA THR A 12 3.09 -32.72 28.69
C THR A 12 4.46 -32.69 27.99
N ALA A 13 4.53 -32.98 26.68
CA ALA A 13 5.72 -32.80 25.88
C ALA A 13 6.08 -31.30 25.70
N THR A 14 5.07 -30.44 25.60
CA THR A 14 5.26 -28.98 25.47
C THR A 14 5.85 -28.37 26.74
N SER A 15 5.48 -28.86 27.93
CA SER A 15 5.97 -28.34 29.22
C SER A 15 7.44 -28.71 29.48
N ALA A 16 7.96 -29.80 28.91
CA ALA A 16 9.35 -30.22 29.06
C ALA A 16 10.31 -29.51 28.07
N LEU A 17 9.78 -28.91 27.00
CA LEU A 17 10.54 -28.22 25.94
C LEU A 17 10.65 -26.71 26.12
N LEU A 18 9.87 -26.11 27.05
CA LEU A 18 9.92 -24.68 27.36
C LEU A 18 11.26 -24.21 27.99
N GLY A 19 12.16 -25.14 28.32
CA GLY A 19 13.50 -24.85 28.85
C GLY A 19 14.64 -24.88 27.82
N SER A 20 14.41 -25.29 26.59
CA SER A 20 15.40 -25.32 25.53
C SER A 20 14.92 -24.46 24.37
N GLY A 21 15.77 -23.58 23.82
CA GLY A 21 15.47 -22.62 22.75
C GLY A 21 14.81 -23.16 21.47
N MET A 22 14.20 -24.34 21.52
CA MET A 22 13.41 -25.00 20.49
C MET A 22 11.90 -24.66 20.57
N ALA A 23 11.44 -23.94 21.60
CA ALA A 23 10.01 -23.63 21.77
C ALA A 23 9.44 -22.78 20.62
N GLY A 24 10.26 -21.90 20.04
CA GLY A 24 9.87 -21.06 18.90
C GLY A 24 9.62 -21.85 17.60
N SER A 25 10.35 -22.94 17.37
CA SER A 25 10.17 -23.76 16.16
C SER A 25 8.95 -24.66 16.23
N TRP A 26 8.57 -25.11 17.43
CA TRP A 26 7.38 -25.95 17.64
C TRP A 26 6.08 -25.17 17.61
N SER A 27 6.03 -23.95 18.16
CA SER A 27 4.84 -23.10 18.05
C SER A 27 4.59 -22.67 16.60
N LYS A 28 5.64 -22.39 15.84
CA LYS A 28 5.57 -22.13 14.40
C LYS A 28 5.06 -23.35 13.63
N LEU A 29 5.56 -24.56 13.94
CA LEU A 29 5.14 -25.80 13.29
C LEU A 29 3.66 -26.14 13.60
N MET A 30 3.21 -25.91 14.84
CA MET A 30 1.81 -26.15 15.23
C MET A 30 0.84 -25.12 14.64
N ALA A 31 1.25 -23.85 14.56
CA ALA A 31 0.47 -22.81 13.89
C ALA A 31 0.38 -23.05 12.36
N GLN A 32 1.46 -23.49 11.74
CA GLN A 32 1.51 -23.86 10.31
C GLN A 32 0.73 -25.15 10.02
N GLN A 33 0.69 -26.12 10.93
CA GLN A 33 -0.16 -27.33 10.80
C GLN A 33 -1.66 -27.04 10.96
N ALA A 34 -2.02 -25.90 11.56
CA ALA A 34 -3.43 -25.49 11.71
C ALA A 34 -3.97 -24.72 10.49
N LEU A 35 -3.08 -24.15 9.63
CA LEU A 35 -3.46 -23.39 8.45
C LEU A 35 -2.90 -24.07 7.19
N SER A 36 -3.76 -24.78 6.46
CA SER A 36 -3.37 -25.36 5.16
C SER A 36 -3.75 -24.44 4.01
N GLU A 37 -3.03 -24.56 2.88
CA GLU A 37 -3.34 -23.84 1.64
C GLU A 37 -4.79 -24.05 1.21
N ASP A 38 -5.30 -25.32 1.29
CA ASP A 38 -6.68 -25.64 0.94
C ASP A 38 -7.70 -24.94 1.85
N GLN A 39 -7.44 -24.83 3.16
CA GLN A 39 -8.32 -24.10 4.08
C GLN A 39 -8.28 -22.60 3.84
N LEU A 40 -7.08 -22.07 3.55
CA LEU A 40 -6.87 -20.67 3.27
C LEU A 40 -7.57 -20.23 1.96
N LEU A 41 -7.59 -21.09 0.95
CA LEU A 41 -8.17 -20.80 -0.36
C LEU A 41 -9.62 -21.29 -0.53
N ALA A 42 -10.14 -22.06 0.42
CA ALA A 42 -11.51 -22.59 0.33
C ALA A 42 -12.54 -21.45 0.38
N MET A 43 -13.36 -21.37 -0.65
CA MET A 43 -14.51 -20.48 -0.73
C MET A 43 -15.60 -21.16 -1.57
N GLU A 44 -16.78 -21.35 -0.98
CA GLU A 44 -17.94 -21.83 -1.75
C GLU A 44 -18.31 -20.80 -2.81
N PRO A 45 -18.27 -21.13 -4.10
CA PRO A 45 -18.54 -20.17 -5.16
C PRO A 45 -19.98 -19.64 -5.13
N ALA A 46 -20.15 -18.41 -5.65
CA ALA A 46 -21.46 -17.81 -5.88
C ALA A 46 -21.55 -17.28 -7.31
N GLY A 47 -22.72 -17.44 -7.93
CA GLY A 47 -22.94 -16.98 -9.30
C GLY A 47 -21.94 -17.52 -10.33
N SER A 48 -21.84 -16.84 -11.47
CA SER A 48 -20.97 -17.24 -12.59
C SER A 48 -19.81 -16.27 -12.85
N LEU A 49 -19.86 -15.05 -12.33
CA LEU A 49 -18.83 -14.04 -12.52
C LEU A 49 -17.92 -13.94 -11.29
N THR A 50 -16.62 -13.89 -11.50
CA THR A 50 -15.63 -13.67 -10.43
C THR A 50 -14.72 -12.50 -10.78
N LEU A 51 -14.66 -11.52 -9.90
CA LEU A 51 -13.66 -10.46 -9.94
C LEU A 51 -12.53 -10.83 -8.99
N VAL A 52 -11.30 -10.74 -9.48
CA VAL A 52 -10.07 -10.89 -8.69
C VAL A 52 -9.35 -9.55 -8.73
N HIS A 53 -9.01 -9.01 -7.57
CA HIS A 53 -8.37 -7.71 -7.48
C HIS A 53 -7.07 -7.76 -6.68
N ILE A 54 -6.04 -7.17 -7.26
CA ILE A 54 -4.76 -6.84 -6.65
C ILE A 54 -4.51 -5.35 -6.87
N THR A 55 -3.74 -4.73 -5.99
CA THR A 55 -3.42 -3.29 -6.07
C THR A 55 -2.19 -2.98 -5.22
N ASP A 56 -1.57 -1.83 -5.47
CA ASP A 56 -0.51 -1.27 -4.62
C ASP A 56 0.62 -2.29 -4.35
N ILE A 57 1.03 -3.03 -5.38
CA ILE A 57 2.08 -4.06 -5.26
C ILE A 57 3.45 -3.43 -4.94
N HIS A 58 3.69 -2.19 -5.41
CA HIS A 58 4.92 -1.43 -5.20
C HIS A 58 6.18 -2.24 -5.52
N ALA A 59 6.14 -2.96 -6.62
CA ALA A 59 7.23 -3.80 -7.13
C ALA A 59 7.81 -4.81 -6.11
N GLN A 60 6.98 -5.31 -5.18
CA GLN A 60 7.38 -6.30 -4.20
C GLN A 60 7.26 -7.71 -4.80
N LEU A 61 8.35 -8.16 -5.44
CA LEU A 61 8.42 -9.47 -6.09
C LEU A 61 8.50 -10.64 -5.11
N LYS A 62 9.22 -10.47 -4.01
CA LYS A 62 9.46 -11.49 -2.98
C LYS A 62 8.64 -11.23 -1.72
N PRO A 63 8.35 -12.26 -0.91
CA PRO A 63 7.64 -12.09 0.37
C PRO A 63 8.38 -11.17 1.33
N ILE A 64 7.63 -10.32 2.03
CA ILE A 64 8.13 -9.35 3.01
C ILE A 64 7.42 -9.47 4.35
N TYR A 65 7.99 -8.88 5.39
CA TYR A 65 7.22 -8.44 6.54
C TYR A 65 6.66 -7.05 6.25
N PHE A 66 5.39 -6.85 6.51
CA PHE A 66 4.74 -5.56 6.38
C PHE A 66 3.70 -5.36 7.47
N ARG A 67 3.98 -4.43 8.37
CA ARG A 67 3.12 -4.11 9.51
C ARG A 67 2.00 -3.18 9.10
N GLU A 68 0.76 -3.58 9.35
CA GLU A 68 -0.40 -2.69 9.18
C GLU A 68 -0.33 -1.49 10.14
N PRO A 69 -1.02 -0.37 9.82
CA PRO A 69 -0.96 0.82 10.66
C PRO A 69 -1.60 0.56 12.03
N SER A 70 -1.00 1.15 13.07
CA SER A 70 -1.62 1.20 14.41
C SER A 70 -2.59 2.37 14.58
N ILE A 71 -2.50 3.34 13.68
CA ILE A 71 -3.35 4.54 13.64
C ILE A 71 -3.72 4.80 12.19
N ASN A 72 -5.02 4.90 11.90
CA ASN A 72 -5.60 5.32 10.63
C ASN A 72 -6.84 6.15 10.94
N LEU A 73 -6.68 7.47 11.06
CA LEU A 73 -7.73 8.36 11.55
C LEU A 73 -8.65 8.79 10.42
N GLY A 74 -9.95 8.64 10.65
CA GLY A 74 -10.99 9.24 9.84
C GLY A 74 -11.59 10.48 10.49
N ILE A 75 -11.92 11.49 9.70
CA ILE A 75 -12.48 12.75 10.16
C ILE A 75 -13.94 12.88 9.74
N GLY A 76 -14.75 13.56 10.55
CA GLY A 76 -16.17 13.78 10.26
C GLY A 76 -16.99 12.49 10.32
N ASP A 77 -17.78 12.25 9.28
CA ASP A 77 -18.74 11.13 9.23
C ASP A 77 -18.08 9.74 9.13
N VAL A 78 -16.78 9.68 8.83
CA VAL A 78 -16.01 8.42 8.71
C VAL A 78 -15.28 8.05 10.00
N THR A 79 -15.28 8.91 11.01
CA THR A 79 -14.64 8.64 12.30
C THR A 79 -15.15 7.33 12.91
N GLY A 80 -14.21 6.41 13.23
CA GLY A 80 -14.52 5.11 13.81
C GLY A 80 -15.28 4.13 12.90
N LYS A 81 -15.27 4.39 11.58
CA LYS A 81 -15.79 3.47 10.56
C LYS A 81 -14.64 2.90 9.72
N PRO A 82 -14.79 1.72 9.13
CA PRO A 82 -13.80 1.21 8.19
C PRO A 82 -13.55 2.21 7.04
N PRO A 83 -12.28 2.41 6.64
CA PRO A 83 -11.06 1.73 7.08
C PRO A 83 -10.41 2.35 8.33
N HIS A 84 -11.01 3.35 8.98
CA HIS A 84 -10.46 4.13 10.10
C HIS A 84 -10.67 3.45 11.46
N VAL A 85 -10.52 2.13 11.49
CA VAL A 85 -10.53 1.31 12.69
C VAL A 85 -9.29 0.44 12.65
N THR A 86 -8.48 0.44 13.71
CA THR A 86 -7.20 -0.28 13.76
C THR A 86 -7.06 -1.11 15.03
N GLY A 87 -6.08 -2.00 15.06
CA GLY A 87 -5.67 -2.74 16.27
C GLY A 87 -6.80 -3.56 16.89
N ALA A 88 -6.95 -3.47 18.19
CA ALA A 88 -7.93 -4.25 18.95
C ALA A 88 -9.38 -3.93 18.59
N ASP A 89 -9.69 -2.68 18.21
CA ASP A 89 -11.03 -2.30 17.78
C ASP A 89 -11.37 -2.91 16.41
N PHE A 90 -10.40 -3.05 15.51
CA PHE A 90 -10.56 -3.75 14.24
C PHE A 90 -10.87 -5.24 14.48
N LEU A 91 -10.09 -5.90 15.34
CA LEU A 91 -10.34 -7.31 15.71
C LEU A 91 -11.75 -7.50 16.26
N LYS A 92 -12.19 -6.60 17.13
CA LYS A 92 -13.54 -6.63 17.71
C LYS A 92 -14.63 -6.40 16.66
N LEU A 93 -14.44 -5.43 15.75
CA LEU A 93 -15.41 -5.09 14.71
C LEU A 93 -15.71 -6.28 13.80
N TYR A 94 -14.65 -6.97 13.36
CA TYR A 94 -14.75 -8.09 12.43
C TYR A 94 -14.77 -9.47 13.12
N ASN A 95 -14.88 -9.50 14.46
CA ASN A 95 -14.88 -10.72 15.25
C ASN A 95 -13.68 -11.65 14.95
N ILE A 96 -12.49 -11.05 14.80
CA ILE A 96 -11.23 -11.76 14.57
C ILE A 96 -10.59 -12.11 15.91
N GLU A 97 -10.16 -13.36 16.07
CA GLU A 97 -9.48 -13.83 17.28
C GLU A 97 -8.08 -13.22 17.37
N ALA A 98 -7.74 -12.60 18.50
CA ALA A 98 -6.41 -12.05 18.75
C ALA A 98 -5.35 -13.18 18.68
N GLY A 99 -4.21 -12.90 18.04
CA GLY A 99 -3.15 -13.87 17.82
C GLY A 99 -3.40 -14.87 16.68
N SER A 100 -4.55 -14.78 15.99
CA SER A 100 -4.86 -15.58 14.80
C SER A 100 -4.05 -15.14 13.58
N PRO A 101 -4.01 -15.96 12.49
CA PRO A 101 -3.43 -15.56 11.22
C PRO A 101 -4.05 -14.26 10.66
N ASP A 102 -5.37 -14.10 10.76
CA ASP A 102 -6.07 -12.91 10.29
C ASP A 102 -5.72 -11.67 11.12
N ALA A 103 -5.55 -11.82 12.46
CA ALA A 103 -5.08 -10.74 13.31
C ALA A 103 -3.68 -10.25 12.88
N TYR A 104 -2.78 -11.18 12.55
CA TYR A 104 -1.45 -10.85 12.04
C TYR A 104 -1.48 -10.18 10.66
N ALA A 105 -2.34 -10.69 9.77
CA ALA A 105 -2.42 -10.17 8.40
C ALA A 105 -3.01 -8.75 8.34
N LEU A 106 -3.99 -8.44 9.22
CA LEU A 106 -4.88 -7.28 9.10
C LEU A 106 -4.62 -6.19 10.15
N THR A 107 -3.78 -6.45 11.16
CA THR A 107 -3.53 -5.47 12.23
C THR A 107 -2.06 -5.37 12.62
N SER A 108 -1.75 -4.37 13.43
CA SER A 108 -0.43 -4.19 14.04
C SER A 108 -0.28 -4.88 15.41
N GLU A 109 -1.34 -5.51 15.92
CA GLU A 109 -1.35 -6.14 17.24
C GLU A 109 -0.33 -7.29 17.32
N ASP A 110 0.51 -7.24 18.35
CA ASP A 110 1.57 -8.23 18.60
C ASP A 110 2.43 -8.57 17.36
N PHE A 111 2.56 -7.64 16.42
CA PHE A 111 3.14 -7.86 15.09
C PHE A 111 4.48 -8.61 15.14
N ALA A 112 5.45 -8.15 15.95
CA ALA A 112 6.78 -8.76 15.99
C ALA A 112 6.76 -10.22 16.49
N SER A 113 5.82 -10.58 17.34
CA SER A 113 5.63 -11.96 17.82
C SER A 113 4.93 -12.82 16.77
N LEU A 114 3.84 -12.29 16.19
CA LEU A 114 3.05 -13.00 15.19
C LEU A 114 3.80 -13.19 13.87
N ALA A 115 4.62 -12.22 13.46
CA ALA A 115 5.51 -12.33 12.32
C ALA A 115 6.53 -13.49 12.45
N LYS A 116 7.05 -13.73 13.67
CA LYS A 116 7.90 -14.90 13.94
C LYS A 116 7.13 -16.22 13.85
N THR A 117 5.83 -16.19 14.13
CA THR A 117 4.96 -17.37 14.09
C THR A 117 4.49 -17.69 12.68
N TYR A 118 3.97 -16.69 11.96
CA TYR A 118 3.32 -16.87 10.66
C TYR A 118 4.23 -16.60 9.45
N GLY A 119 5.40 -16.01 9.65
CA GLY A 119 6.36 -15.75 8.58
C GLY A 119 6.06 -14.50 7.77
N LYS A 120 6.68 -14.40 6.61
CA LYS A 120 6.49 -13.32 5.64
C LYS A 120 5.18 -13.48 4.88
N MET A 121 4.71 -12.40 4.26
CA MET A 121 3.51 -12.39 3.42
C MET A 121 3.84 -11.86 2.02
N GLY A 122 2.94 -12.13 1.07
CA GLY A 122 3.11 -11.70 -0.32
C GLY A 122 4.04 -12.60 -1.12
N GLY A 123 4.62 -12.01 -2.16
CA GLY A 123 5.41 -12.68 -3.20
C GLY A 123 4.57 -12.99 -4.43
N MET A 124 4.97 -12.45 -5.59
CA MET A 124 4.19 -12.57 -6.82
C MET A 124 4.07 -14.02 -7.33
N ASP A 125 4.99 -14.90 -6.95
CA ASP A 125 4.91 -16.33 -7.21
C ASP A 125 3.75 -17.01 -6.44
N ARG A 126 3.44 -16.55 -5.23
CA ARG A 126 2.31 -17.04 -4.43
C ARG A 126 0.99 -16.39 -4.84
N VAL A 127 1.02 -15.11 -5.17
CA VAL A 127 -0.11 -14.43 -5.82
C VAL A 127 -0.51 -15.17 -7.10
N ALA A 128 0.47 -15.57 -7.94
CA ALA A 128 0.22 -16.37 -9.13
C ALA A 128 -0.45 -17.72 -8.82
N THR A 129 -0.02 -18.43 -7.78
CA THR A 129 -0.65 -19.68 -7.33
C THR A 129 -2.12 -19.46 -7.01
N VAL A 130 -2.43 -18.42 -6.21
CA VAL A 130 -3.83 -18.13 -5.81
C VAL A 130 -4.69 -17.80 -7.03
N ILE A 131 -4.20 -16.95 -7.91
CA ILE A 131 -4.93 -16.56 -9.14
C ILE A 131 -5.14 -17.77 -10.07
N LYS A 132 -4.10 -18.59 -10.31
CA LYS A 132 -4.21 -19.82 -11.11
C LYS A 132 -5.23 -20.79 -10.50
N ARG A 133 -5.27 -20.90 -9.18
CA ARG A 133 -6.25 -21.76 -8.50
C ARG A 133 -7.68 -21.24 -8.65
N ILE A 134 -7.91 -19.92 -8.49
CA ILE A 134 -9.23 -19.31 -8.71
C ILE A 134 -9.68 -19.55 -10.15
N ARG A 135 -8.80 -19.32 -11.14
CA ARG A 135 -9.09 -19.57 -12.56
C ARG A 135 -9.41 -21.05 -12.82
N ALA A 136 -8.65 -21.97 -12.22
CA ALA A 136 -8.90 -23.42 -12.36
C ALA A 136 -10.23 -23.86 -11.73
N GLU A 137 -10.63 -23.25 -10.62
CA GLU A 137 -11.90 -23.54 -9.92
C GLU A 137 -13.10 -22.96 -10.66
N ARG A 138 -12.98 -21.70 -11.12
CA ARG A 138 -14.10 -20.94 -11.70
C ARG A 138 -14.19 -21.11 -13.22
N GLY A 139 -13.10 -21.46 -13.90
CA GLY A 139 -12.91 -21.36 -15.35
C GLY A 139 -12.47 -19.96 -15.78
N ASP A 140 -11.48 -19.88 -16.67
CA ASP A 140 -10.89 -18.60 -17.12
C ASP A 140 -11.94 -17.64 -17.70
N ASP A 141 -12.93 -18.16 -18.43
CA ASP A 141 -14.00 -17.36 -19.04
C ASP A 141 -14.96 -16.73 -18.01
N ASN A 142 -14.83 -17.08 -16.73
CA ASN A 142 -15.66 -16.57 -15.65
C ASN A 142 -14.91 -15.60 -14.74
N VAL A 143 -13.61 -15.38 -14.96
CA VAL A 143 -12.74 -14.59 -14.08
C VAL A 143 -12.25 -13.34 -14.78
N LEU A 144 -12.36 -12.19 -14.13
CA LEU A 144 -11.64 -10.95 -14.44
C LEU A 144 -10.59 -10.69 -13.38
N LEU A 145 -9.33 -10.62 -13.79
CA LEU A 145 -8.21 -10.18 -12.93
C LEU A 145 -7.95 -8.70 -13.21
N LEU A 146 -8.09 -7.87 -12.17
CA LEU A 146 -7.98 -6.43 -12.24
C LEU A 146 -6.86 -5.94 -11.31
N ASP A 147 -6.01 -5.06 -11.83
CA ASP A 147 -4.91 -4.42 -11.11
C ASP A 147 -5.22 -2.95 -10.85
N GLY A 148 -5.33 -2.59 -9.58
CA GLY A 148 -5.68 -1.23 -9.14
C GLY A 148 -4.58 -0.19 -9.31
N GLY A 149 -3.41 -0.54 -9.87
CA GLY A 149 -2.27 0.37 -10.03
C GLY A 149 -1.33 0.39 -8.83
N ASP A 150 -0.35 1.29 -8.86
CA ASP A 150 0.81 1.30 -7.94
C ASP A 150 1.58 -0.03 -7.99
N THR A 151 1.70 -0.58 -9.18
CA THR A 151 2.29 -1.89 -9.40
C THR A 151 3.76 -1.80 -9.77
N TRP A 152 4.16 -0.82 -10.64
CA TRP A 152 5.48 -0.82 -11.25
C TRP A 152 6.57 -0.16 -10.44
N GLN A 153 6.26 0.64 -9.42
CA GLN A 153 7.21 1.43 -8.63
C GLN A 153 7.23 0.98 -7.17
N GLY A 154 8.41 0.98 -6.53
CA GLY A 154 8.57 0.77 -5.08
C GLY A 154 9.73 -0.16 -4.69
N SER A 155 10.60 -0.57 -5.63
CA SER A 155 11.78 -1.39 -5.36
C SER A 155 13.02 -0.88 -6.08
N TYR A 156 14.19 -1.39 -5.68
CA TYR A 156 15.45 -1.13 -6.37
C TYR A 156 15.42 -1.63 -7.82
N THR A 157 14.98 -2.87 -8.03
CA THR A 157 14.94 -3.46 -9.37
C THR A 157 14.05 -2.67 -10.30
N SER A 158 12.90 -2.25 -9.83
CA SER A 158 11.95 -1.44 -10.59
C SER A 158 12.53 -0.07 -10.96
N ASN A 159 13.24 0.61 -10.05
CA ASN A 159 13.93 1.86 -10.36
C ASN A 159 15.04 1.67 -11.41
N GLN A 160 15.80 0.55 -11.35
CA GLN A 160 16.86 0.27 -12.31
C GLN A 160 16.33 -0.12 -13.69
N THR A 161 15.18 -0.77 -13.75
CA THR A 161 14.56 -1.25 -14.99
C THR A 161 13.49 -0.30 -15.54
N LEU A 162 13.21 0.82 -14.86
CA LEU A 162 12.11 1.73 -15.17
C LEU A 162 10.78 0.97 -15.29
N GLY A 163 10.49 0.11 -14.30
CA GLY A 163 9.26 -0.68 -14.22
C GLY A 163 9.23 -1.96 -15.05
N GLN A 164 10.24 -2.23 -15.90
CA GLN A 164 10.21 -3.38 -16.82
C GLN A 164 10.18 -4.74 -16.11
N ASP A 165 10.79 -4.86 -14.95
CA ASP A 165 10.74 -6.07 -14.13
C ASP A 165 9.29 -6.45 -13.76
N MET A 166 8.52 -5.46 -13.30
CA MET A 166 7.10 -5.65 -12.98
C MET A 166 6.23 -5.87 -14.20
N VAL A 167 6.47 -5.14 -15.30
CA VAL A 167 5.77 -5.37 -16.57
C VAL A 167 5.95 -6.81 -17.03
N THR A 168 7.16 -7.35 -16.92
CA THR A 168 7.47 -8.75 -17.28
C THR A 168 6.67 -9.73 -16.41
N VAL A 169 6.63 -9.51 -15.10
CA VAL A 169 5.89 -10.35 -14.14
C VAL A 169 4.37 -10.23 -14.38
N MET A 170 3.85 -9.02 -14.58
CA MET A 170 2.42 -8.80 -14.82
C MET A 170 1.95 -9.38 -16.16
N ASN A 171 2.78 -9.33 -17.20
CA ASN A 171 2.48 -10.00 -18.47
C ASN A 171 2.35 -11.53 -18.32
N ALA A 172 3.13 -12.14 -17.42
CA ALA A 172 3.00 -13.56 -17.08
C ALA A 172 1.77 -13.85 -16.21
N LEU A 173 1.38 -12.93 -15.32
CA LEU A 173 0.19 -13.04 -14.46
C LEU A 173 -1.12 -12.86 -15.23
N LYS A 174 -1.09 -12.07 -16.33
CA LYS A 174 -2.18 -11.81 -17.28
C LYS A 174 -3.41 -11.18 -16.61
N PRO A 175 -3.30 -9.94 -16.06
CA PRO A 175 -4.50 -9.18 -15.73
C PRO A 175 -5.32 -8.89 -17.01
N ASP A 176 -6.60 -8.59 -16.83
CA ASP A 176 -7.50 -8.18 -17.92
C ASP A 176 -7.45 -6.66 -18.14
N ALA A 177 -7.31 -5.90 -17.03
CA ALA A 177 -7.12 -4.45 -17.06
C ALA A 177 -6.33 -3.96 -15.84
N MET A 178 -5.72 -2.78 -15.99
CA MET A 178 -5.10 -2.03 -14.91
C MET A 178 -5.40 -0.52 -15.01
N THR A 179 -5.17 0.20 -13.93
CA THR A 179 -5.07 1.66 -13.88
C THR A 179 -3.72 2.07 -13.28
N GLY A 180 -3.48 3.35 -12.95
CA GLY A 180 -2.15 3.76 -12.51
C GLY A 180 -2.10 4.94 -11.54
N HIS A 181 -0.90 5.10 -10.91
CA HIS A 181 -0.51 6.21 -10.06
C HIS A 181 1.03 6.43 -10.10
N TRP A 182 1.81 5.68 -9.33
CA TRP A 182 3.28 5.81 -9.33
C TRP A 182 3.94 5.24 -10.60
N GLU A 183 3.19 4.60 -11.48
CA GLU A 183 3.62 4.27 -12.83
C GLU A 183 4.11 5.51 -13.57
N PHE A 184 3.43 6.64 -13.36
CA PHE A 184 3.73 7.92 -13.99
C PHE A 184 5.05 8.55 -13.55
N THR A 185 5.68 8.06 -12.48
CA THR A 185 7.00 8.53 -12.01
C THR A 185 8.13 8.24 -13.00
N TYR A 186 7.92 7.32 -13.96
CA TYR A 186 8.91 7.02 -14.99
C TYR A 186 8.88 7.97 -16.18
N GLY A 187 7.96 8.94 -16.17
CA GLY A 187 7.81 9.96 -17.21
C GLY A 187 6.92 9.52 -18.38
N THR A 188 6.39 10.51 -19.07
CA THR A 188 5.38 10.33 -20.14
C THR A 188 5.81 9.32 -21.19
N ASP A 189 7.03 9.47 -21.74
CA ASP A 189 7.51 8.64 -22.86
C ASP A 189 7.62 7.16 -22.45
N ARG A 190 8.18 6.91 -21.25
CA ARG A 190 8.35 5.54 -20.76
C ARG A 190 7.01 4.87 -20.42
N VAL A 191 6.10 5.61 -19.82
CA VAL A 191 4.76 5.10 -19.50
C VAL A 191 4.01 4.76 -20.77
N GLN A 192 4.06 5.63 -21.79
CA GLN A 192 3.41 5.37 -23.08
C GLN A 192 4.03 4.14 -23.78
N GLU A 193 5.37 4.03 -23.79
CA GLU A 193 6.06 2.86 -24.34
C GLU A 193 5.58 1.55 -23.70
N ILE A 194 5.48 1.53 -22.35
CA ILE A 194 4.98 0.35 -21.65
C ILE A 194 3.53 0.06 -22.01
N ILE A 195 2.66 1.06 -21.98
CA ILE A 195 1.23 0.90 -22.22
C ILE A 195 0.96 0.37 -23.65
N ASP A 196 1.69 0.86 -24.64
CA ASP A 196 1.57 0.43 -26.03
C ASP A 196 1.93 -1.06 -26.22
N ASP A 197 2.82 -1.61 -25.37
CA ASP A 197 3.27 -3.00 -25.40
C ASP A 197 2.51 -3.94 -24.44
N LEU A 198 1.58 -3.42 -23.59
CA LEU A 198 0.82 -4.28 -22.69
C LEU A 198 -0.17 -5.18 -23.44
N PRO A 199 -0.23 -6.49 -23.09
CA PRO A 199 -1.21 -7.41 -23.69
C PRO A 199 -2.61 -7.28 -23.07
N PHE A 200 -2.81 -6.37 -22.12
CA PHE A 200 -4.07 -6.10 -21.41
C PHE A 200 -4.36 -4.60 -21.39
N ALA A 201 -5.58 -4.21 -21.02
CA ALA A 201 -6.00 -2.82 -21.08
C ALA A 201 -5.36 -1.98 -19.95
N PHE A 202 -4.81 -0.81 -20.29
CA PHE A 202 -4.58 0.28 -19.34
C PHE A 202 -5.74 1.26 -19.45
N LEU A 203 -6.45 1.50 -18.34
CA LEU A 203 -7.67 2.31 -18.31
C LEU A 203 -7.46 3.57 -17.45
N GLY A 204 -7.81 4.73 -18.00
CA GLY A 204 -7.65 6.02 -17.34
C GLY A 204 -8.67 7.05 -17.79
N SER A 205 -9.93 6.93 -17.31
CA SER A 205 -11.04 7.81 -17.68
C SER A 205 -10.84 9.27 -17.29
N ASN A 206 -9.94 9.52 -16.35
CA ASN A 206 -9.69 10.84 -15.76
C ASN A 206 -8.37 11.47 -16.18
N ILE A 207 -7.71 10.92 -17.20
CA ILE A 207 -6.45 11.43 -17.73
C ILE A 207 -6.71 12.07 -19.11
N TYR A 208 -6.35 13.35 -19.24
CA TYR A 208 -6.58 14.11 -20.47
C TYR A 208 -5.27 14.72 -20.98
N ASP A 209 -5.13 14.77 -22.28
CA ASP A 209 -4.06 15.51 -22.95
C ASP A 209 -4.27 17.02 -22.74
N ASN A 210 -3.21 17.71 -22.31
CA ASN A 210 -3.26 19.15 -22.00
C ASN A 210 -3.33 20.05 -23.24
N GLU A 211 -2.92 19.56 -24.42
CA GLU A 211 -2.91 20.34 -25.64
C GLU A 211 -4.30 20.32 -26.33
N TRP A 212 -4.96 19.16 -26.31
CA TRP A 212 -6.19 18.92 -27.08
C TRP A 212 -7.44 18.83 -26.20
N ASP A 213 -7.29 18.69 -24.88
CA ASP A 213 -8.37 18.45 -23.91
C ASP A 213 -9.21 17.21 -24.29
N GLU A 214 -8.50 16.18 -24.80
CA GLU A 214 -9.07 14.89 -25.18
C GLU A 214 -8.59 13.79 -24.21
N PRO A 215 -9.35 12.68 -24.01
CA PRO A 215 -8.89 11.55 -23.21
C PRO A 215 -7.54 11.02 -23.70
N ALA A 216 -6.56 10.90 -22.80
CA ALA A 216 -5.23 10.40 -23.13
C ALA A 216 -5.19 8.86 -23.23
N PHE A 217 -6.12 8.17 -22.55
CA PHE A 217 -6.19 6.71 -22.49
C PHE A 217 -7.63 6.22 -22.68
N GLU A 218 -7.77 4.91 -22.92
CA GLU A 218 -9.08 4.26 -22.94
C GLU A 218 -9.78 4.46 -21.58
N ALA A 219 -11.00 4.99 -21.58
CA ALA A 219 -11.70 5.31 -20.35
C ALA A 219 -12.28 4.06 -19.67
N TRP A 220 -12.83 3.15 -20.48
CA TRP A 220 -13.45 1.91 -20.00
C TRP A 220 -13.48 0.85 -21.10
N LYS A 221 -13.61 -0.41 -20.68
CA LYS A 221 -13.65 -1.56 -21.59
C LYS A 221 -14.73 -2.55 -21.22
N MET A 222 -15.41 -3.09 -22.25
CA MET A 222 -16.39 -4.16 -22.09
C MET A 222 -15.70 -5.53 -22.13
N PHE A 223 -16.03 -6.37 -21.15
CA PHE A 223 -15.62 -7.77 -21.07
C PHE A 223 -16.86 -8.67 -21.04
N GLU A 224 -16.76 -9.84 -21.64
CA GLU A 224 -17.76 -10.92 -21.49
C GLU A 224 -17.16 -11.97 -20.55
N ARG A 225 -17.72 -12.11 -19.35
CA ARG A 225 -17.27 -13.07 -18.35
C ARG A 225 -18.45 -13.69 -17.60
N GLY A 226 -18.40 -15.00 -17.39
CA GLY A 226 -19.47 -15.71 -16.67
C GLY A 226 -20.85 -15.63 -17.34
N GLY A 227 -20.87 -15.33 -18.65
CA GLY A 227 -22.10 -15.12 -19.40
C GLY A 227 -22.70 -13.72 -19.25
N SER A 228 -22.01 -12.79 -18.57
CA SER A 228 -22.44 -11.41 -18.38
C SER A 228 -21.52 -10.43 -19.09
N LYS A 229 -22.07 -9.27 -19.49
CA LYS A 229 -21.31 -8.12 -19.98
C LYS A 229 -20.88 -7.25 -18.80
N VAL A 230 -19.57 -7.14 -18.61
CA VAL A 230 -18.95 -6.38 -17.51
C VAL A 230 -18.19 -5.20 -18.09
N ALA A 231 -18.58 -3.98 -17.79
CA ALA A 231 -17.79 -2.80 -18.12
C ALA A 231 -16.86 -2.46 -16.96
N VAL A 232 -15.58 -2.32 -17.25
CA VAL A 232 -14.55 -1.85 -16.30
C VAL A 232 -14.17 -0.43 -16.69
N ILE A 233 -14.43 0.54 -15.83
CA ILE A 233 -14.03 1.95 -15.97
C ILE A 233 -12.75 2.13 -15.14
N GLY A 234 -11.69 2.69 -15.72
CA GLY A 234 -10.43 2.93 -15.02
C GLY A 234 -10.35 4.35 -14.49
N GLN A 235 -9.89 4.51 -13.25
CA GLN A 235 -9.72 5.79 -12.59
C GLN A 235 -8.31 5.85 -11.97
N ALA A 236 -7.40 6.56 -12.63
CA ALA A 236 -6.05 6.78 -12.11
C ALA A 236 -6.04 7.77 -10.94
N PHE A 237 -4.96 7.80 -10.16
CA PHE A 237 -4.85 8.71 -9.03
C PHE A 237 -5.04 10.18 -9.46
N PRO A 238 -6.03 10.88 -8.91
CA PRO A 238 -6.43 12.18 -9.42
C PRO A 238 -5.44 13.31 -9.12
N TYR A 239 -4.55 13.12 -8.13
CA TYR A 239 -3.56 14.10 -7.70
C TYR A 239 -2.13 13.73 -8.13
N THR A 240 -1.97 12.91 -9.16
CA THR A 240 -0.67 12.53 -9.74
C THR A 240 0.26 13.72 -10.01
N PRO A 241 -0.21 14.90 -10.52
CA PRO A 241 0.65 16.07 -10.76
C PRO A 241 1.14 16.77 -9.48
N ILE A 242 0.63 16.39 -8.30
CA ILE A 242 1.11 16.89 -7.00
C ILE A 242 2.10 15.90 -6.39
N ALA A 243 1.84 14.59 -6.55
CA ALA A 243 2.71 13.53 -6.06
C ALA A 243 4.01 13.40 -6.88
N ASN A 244 3.97 13.71 -8.17
CA ASN A 244 5.12 13.65 -9.07
C ASN A 244 5.55 15.03 -9.54
N PRO A 245 6.86 15.26 -9.78
CA PRO A 245 7.32 16.49 -10.42
C PRO A 245 6.61 16.72 -11.77
N ARG A 246 6.04 17.90 -11.98
CA ARG A 246 5.26 18.22 -13.19
C ARG A 246 6.03 18.04 -14.50
N TRP A 247 7.35 18.18 -14.48
CA TRP A 247 8.19 17.97 -15.65
C TRP A 247 8.28 16.52 -16.09
N MET A 248 7.91 15.55 -15.24
CA MET A 248 7.83 14.12 -15.60
C MET A 248 6.60 13.80 -16.44
N ILE A 249 5.49 14.50 -16.21
CA ILE A 249 4.20 14.28 -16.87
C ILE A 249 3.58 15.59 -17.42
N PRO A 250 4.31 16.36 -18.22
CA PRO A 250 3.89 17.73 -18.61
C PRO A 250 2.66 17.74 -19.53
N GLY A 251 2.44 16.65 -20.28
CA GLY A 251 1.40 16.54 -21.29
C GLY A 251 0.02 16.16 -20.76
N TRP A 252 -0.10 15.71 -19.52
CA TRP A 252 -1.34 15.16 -18.98
C TRP A 252 -1.92 15.96 -17.80
N SER A 253 -3.26 16.03 -17.76
CA SER A 253 -4.02 16.49 -16.61
C SER A 253 -4.80 15.34 -15.98
N PHE A 254 -5.00 15.44 -14.67
CA PHE A 254 -5.69 14.46 -13.84
C PHE A 254 -6.76 15.14 -13.00
N GLY A 255 -7.73 14.39 -12.51
CA GLY A 255 -8.76 14.88 -11.61
C GLY A 255 -9.73 13.75 -11.25
N ILE A 256 -10.62 13.96 -10.28
CA ILE A 256 -11.65 12.97 -9.93
C ILE A 256 -12.66 12.82 -11.06
N ARG A 257 -13.05 13.93 -11.71
CA ARG A 257 -13.94 13.98 -12.89
C ARG A 257 -15.22 13.14 -12.72
N GLU A 258 -15.94 13.37 -11.63
CA GLU A 258 -17.14 12.63 -11.26
C GLU A 258 -18.20 12.60 -12.39
N GLU A 259 -18.37 13.72 -13.11
CA GLU A 259 -19.31 13.83 -14.23
C GLU A 259 -18.93 12.92 -15.41
N ASP A 260 -17.62 12.76 -15.69
CA ASP A 260 -17.13 11.86 -16.73
C ASP A 260 -17.39 10.40 -16.36
N ILE A 261 -17.20 10.03 -15.09
CA ILE A 261 -17.52 8.67 -14.62
C ILE A 261 -19.02 8.39 -14.80
N ALA A 262 -19.90 9.33 -14.39
CA ALA A 262 -21.34 9.19 -14.55
C ALA A 262 -21.73 8.99 -16.03
N LYS A 263 -21.10 9.75 -16.94
CA LYS A 263 -21.28 9.60 -18.39
C LYS A 263 -20.82 8.22 -18.88
N HIS A 264 -19.65 7.73 -18.47
CA HIS A 264 -19.16 6.41 -18.86
C HIS A 264 -20.04 5.27 -18.33
N VAL A 265 -20.62 5.42 -17.14
CA VAL A 265 -21.63 4.49 -16.62
C VAL A 265 -22.86 4.44 -17.54
N GLU A 266 -23.39 5.59 -17.98
CA GLU A 266 -24.52 5.65 -18.90
C GLU A 266 -24.18 5.05 -20.26
N GLU A 267 -23.02 5.36 -20.82
CA GLU A 267 -22.53 4.81 -22.11
C GLU A 267 -22.42 3.29 -22.04
N ALA A 268 -21.74 2.75 -21.02
CA ALA A 268 -21.56 1.33 -20.84
C ALA A 268 -22.91 0.59 -20.64
N ARG A 269 -23.82 1.13 -19.84
CA ARG A 269 -25.20 0.59 -19.70
C ARG A 269 -25.94 0.64 -21.03
N GLY A 270 -25.78 1.73 -21.82
CA GLY A 270 -26.35 1.87 -23.16
C GLY A 270 -25.85 0.82 -24.15
N GLU A 271 -24.61 0.34 -24.00
CA GLU A 271 -24.01 -0.76 -24.78
C GLU A 271 -24.36 -2.15 -24.21
N GLY A 272 -25.14 -2.19 -23.14
CA GLY A 272 -25.68 -3.41 -22.54
C GLY A 272 -24.84 -4.02 -21.44
N ALA A 273 -24.01 -3.22 -20.75
CA ALA A 273 -23.31 -3.68 -19.56
C ALA A 273 -24.32 -4.10 -18.47
N GLU A 274 -24.15 -5.30 -17.94
CA GLU A 274 -24.94 -5.87 -16.86
C GLU A 274 -24.29 -5.59 -15.50
N VAL A 275 -22.96 -5.44 -15.49
CA VAL A 275 -22.17 -5.09 -14.29
C VAL A 275 -21.22 -3.95 -14.64
N ILE A 276 -21.19 -2.91 -13.80
CA ILE A 276 -20.24 -1.80 -13.89
C ILE A 276 -19.23 -1.92 -12.73
N VAL A 277 -17.98 -2.02 -13.09
CA VAL A 277 -16.84 -2.03 -12.15
C VAL A 277 -16.05 -0.76 -12.35
N LEU A 278 -15.87 0.03 -11.28
CA LEU A 278 -14.90 1.10 -11.23
C LEU A 278 -13.59 0.54 -10.67
N LEU A 279 -12.56 0.44 -11.49
CA LEU A 279 -11.20 0.09 -11.10
C LEU A 279 -10.49 1.39 -10.74
N SER A 280 -10.36 1.66 -9.44
CA SER A 280 -10.05 2.99 -8.93
C SER A 280 -8.75 3.04 -8.14
N HIS A 281 -7.99 4.11 -8.38
CA HIS A 281 -6.83 4.49 -7.55
C HIS A 281 -7.05 5.81 -6.81
N ASN A 282 -8.30 6.22 -6.56
CA ASN A 282 -8.62 7.49 -5.90
C ASN A 282 -8.30 7.49 -4.39
N GLY A 283 -8.37 6.33 -3.76
CA GLY A 283 -8.38 6.17 -2.30
C GLY A 283 -9.78 5.95 -1.73
N PHE A 284 -9.83 5.28 -0.57
CA PHE A 284 -11.06 4.69 -0.03
C PHE A 284 -12.17 5.70 0.25
N ASP A 285 -11.86 6.82 0.93
CA ASP A 285 -12.90 7.81 1.28
C ASP A 285 -13.36 8.62 0.07
N VAL A 286 -12.47 8.86 -0.89
CA VAL A 286 -12.83 9.46 -2.19
C VAL A 286 -13.83 8.57 -2.91
N ASP A 287 -13.55 7.27 -2.99
CA ASP A 287 -14.40 6.28 -3.64
C ASP A 287 -15.73 6.07 -2.91
N ARG A 288 -15.75 6.16 -1.57
CA ARG A 288 -17.01 6.17 -0.80
C ARG A 288 -17.89 7.37 -1.15
N LYS A 289 -17.30 8.56 -1.25
CA LYS A 289 -18.03 9.77 -1.66
C LYS A 289 -18.52 9.63 -3.11
N LEU A 290 -17.67 9.12 -4.01
CA LEU A 290 -18.03 8.87 -5.40
C LEU A 290 -19.22 7.89 -5.51
N ALA A 291 -19.19 6.77 -4.77
CA ALA A 291 -20.28 5.80 -4.72
C ALA A 291 -21.60 6.41 -4.20
N SER A 292 -21.51 7.45 -3.38
CA SER A 292 -22.72 8.15 -2.90
C SER A 292 -23.32 9.11 -3.93
N ASN A 293 -22.50 9.61 -4.86
CA ASN A 293 -22.85 10.63 -5.84
C ASN A 293 -23.20 10.06 -7.22
N VAL A 294 -22.47 9.02 -7.65
CA VAL A 294 -22.64 8.39 -8.97
C VAL A 294 -23.44 7.12 -8.85
N ALA A 295 -24.66 7.14 -9.37
CA ALA A 295 -25.53 5.96 -9.40
C ALA A 295 -25.12 4.99 -10.53
N GLY A 296 -25.41 3.69 -10.37
CA GLY A 296 -25.27 2.68 -11.42
C GLY A 296 -23.91 1.98 -11.45
N ILE A 297 -23.01 2.28 -10.52
CA ILE A 297 -21.78 1.50 -10.28
C ILE A 297 -22.14 0.35 -9.33
N ASP A 298 -21.83 -0.90 -9.73
CA ASP A 298 -22.09 -2.08 -8.90
C ASP A 298 -20.94 -2.36 -7.93
N VAL A 299 -19.69 -2.19 -8.39
CA VAL A 299 -18.49 -2.48 -7.62
C VAL A 299 -17.44 -1.39 -7.83
N ILE A 300 -16.83 -0.93 -6.74
CA ILE A 300 -15.59 -0.14 -6.77
C ILE A 300 -14.48 -1.00 -6.17
N LEU A 301 -13.43 -1.22 -6.94
CA LEU A 301 -12.18 -1.85 -6.50
C LEU A 301 -11.19 -0.72 -6.25
N THR A 302 -10.97 -0.37 -4.97
CA THR A 302 -10.20 0.81 -4.59
C THR A 302 -8.75 0.49 -4.27
N GLY A 303 -7.83 1.37 -4.65
CA GLY A 303 -6.40 1.35 -4.35
C GLY A 303 -5.95 2.58 -3.57
N HIS A 304 -4.64 2.89 -3.60
CA HIS A 304 -3.97 4.06 -3.08
C HIS A 304 -3.84 4.13 -1.54
N THR A 305 -4.91 3.89 -0.79
CA THR A 305 -4.88 4.02 0.69
C THR A 305 -4.30 2.79 1.39
N HIS A 306 -3.99 1.71 0.64
CA HIS A 306 -3.42 0.45 1.15
C HIS A 306 -4.27 -0.23 2.21
N ASP A 307 -5.55 0.10 2.29
CA ASP A 307 -6.45 -0.49 3.27
C ASP A 307 -6.78 -1.94 2.91
N ALA A 308 -6.85 -2.80 3.92
CA ALA A 308 -7.20 -4.19 3.79
C ALA A 308 -8.46 -4.47 4.60
N LEU A 309 -9.59 -4.71 3.92
CA LEU A 309 -10.87 -4.94 4.57
C LEU A 309 -11.39 -6.35 4.30
N PRO A 310 -11.70 -7.14 5.36
CA PRO A 310 -12.19 -8.51 5.21
C PRO A 310 -13.63 -8.59 4.67
N GLU A 311 -14.34 -7.46 4.63
CA GLU A 311 -15.71 -7.34 4.12
C GLU A 311 -15.85 -6.08 3.27
N PRO A 312 -16.67 -6.10 2.19
CA PRO A 312 -16.99 -4.90 1.43
C PRO A 312 -17.71 -3.86 2.28
N VAL A 313 -17.41 -2.58 2.06
CA VAL A 313 -18.24 -1.49 2.57
C VAL A 313 -19.31 -1.16 1.52
N ILE A 314 -20.58 -1.20 1.93
CA ILE A 314 -21.70 -0.93 1.03
C ILE A 314 -22.09 0.53 1.14
N VAL A 315 -22.08 1.23 0.01
CA VAL A 315 -22.52 2.61 -0.10
C VAL A 315 -23.65 2.67 -1.12
N ASN A 316 -24.86 3.00 -0.69
CA ASN A 316 -26.06 2.79 -1.46
C ASN A 316 -26.15 1.31 -1.90
N ASP A 317 -26.10 1.03 -3.21
CA ASP A 317 -26.09 -0.33 -3.76
C ASP A 317 -24.69 -0.74 -4.28
N THR A 318 -23.65 0.08 -4.08
CA THR A 318 -22.29 -0.14 -4.58
C THR A 318 -21.44 -0.86 -3.54
N LEU A 319 -20.75 -1.94 -3.95
CA LEU A 319 -19.75 -2.64 -3.14
C LEU A 319 -18.39 -1.94 -3.27
N VAL A 320 -17.84 -1.40 -2.18
CA VAL A 320 -16.50 -0.79 -2.14
C VAL A 320 -15.53 -1.77 -1.47
N ILE A 321 -14.48 -2.18 -2.20
CA ILE A 321 -13.55 -3.24 -1.82
C ILE A 321 -12.13 -2.70 -1.76
N ALA A 322 -11.44 -2.93 -0.64
CA ALA A 322 -10.04 -2.58 -0.41
C ALA A 322 -9.20 -3.85 -0.24
N SER A 323 -8.18 -4.02 -1.09
CA SER A 323 -7.41 -5.26 -1.23
C SER A 323 -6.00 -5.21 -0.60
N GLY A 324 -5.73 -4.22 0.24
CA GLY A 324 -4.43 -4.04 0.90
C GLY A 324 -3.33 -3.59 -0.06
N SER A 325 -2.10 -4.04 0.17
CA SER A 325 -0.93 -3.64 -0.62
C SER A 325 0.19 -4.69 -0.60
N ASN A 326 1.29 -4.41 -1.32
CA ASN A 326 2.56 -5.16 -1.31
C ASN A 326 2.38 -6.66 -1.66
N GLY A 327 1.33 -7.02 -2.39
CA GLY A 327 1.00 -8.40 -2.71
C GLY A 327 0.61 -9.26 -1.50
N LYS A 328 0.33 -8.65 -0.34
CA LYS A 328 -0.08 -9.35 0.88
C LYS A 328 -1.43 -10.02 0.78
N PHE A 329 -2.28 -9.55 -0.13
CA PHE A 329 -3.66 -10.01 -0.29
C PHE A 329 -4.03 -10.15 -1.76
N VAL A 330 -5.00 -11.03 -2.00
CA VAL A 330 -5.77 -11.12 -3.23
C VAL A 330 -7.25 -11.07 -2.85
N SER A 331 -8.00 -10.12 -3.38
CA SER A 331 -9.46 -10.10 -3.23
C SER A 331 -10.11 -11.00 -4.26
N ARG A 332 -11.07 -11.83 -3.81
CA ARG A 332 -11.98 -12.59 -4.66
C ARG A 332 -13.42 -12.18 -4.37
N LEU A 333 -14.11 -11.68 -5.38
CA LEU A 333 -15.53 -11.34 -5.33
C LEU A 333 -16.29 -12.17 -6.38
N ASP A 334 -17.10 -13.11 -5.91
CA ASP A 334 -18.00 -13.87 -6.75
C ASP A 334 -19.37 -13.18 -6.79
N LEU A 335 -19.89 -12.89 -8.00
CA LEU A 335 -21.15 -12.19 -8.24
C LEU A 335 -22.19 -13.13 -8.85
N ASP A 336 -23.41 -13.10 -8.32
CA ASP A 336 -24.61 -13.71 -8.89
C ASP A 336 -25.35 -12.65 -9.71
N VAL A 337 -25.25 -12.73 -11.04
CA VAL A 337 -25.87 -11.79 -11.98
C VAL A 337 -27.10 -12.43 -12.60
N LYS A 338 -28.25 -11.77 -12.49
CA LYS A 338 -29.54 -12.24 -13.05
C LYS A 338 -30.29 -11.06 -13.63
N ASP A 339 -30.85 -11.25 -14.81
CA ASP A 339 -31.66 -10.25 -15.50
C ASP A 339 -30.97 -8.87 -15.64
N GLY A 340 -29.66 -8.89 -15.82
CA GLY A 340 -28.83 -7.70 -16.00
C GLY A 340 -28.49 -6.95 -14.70
N ALA A 341 -28.62 -7.58 -13.53
CA ALA A 341 -28.33 -6.98 -12.24
C ALA A 341 -27.59 -7.96 -11.30
N VAL A 342 -26.77 -7.41 -10.42
CA VAL A 342 -26.14 -8.15 -9.31
C VAL A 342 -27.21 -8.41 -8.24
N VAL A 343 -27.55 -9.68 -8.03
CA VAL A 343 -28.58 -10.09 -7.05
C VAL A 343 -27.98 -10.72 -5.78
N GLY A 344 -26.68 -10.99 -5.78
CA GLY A 344 -25.97 -11.52 -4.63
C GLY A 344 -24.46 -11.58 -4.87
N TYR A 345 -23.70 -11.71 -3.80
CA TYR A 345 -22.26 -11.85 -3.86
C TYR A 345 -21.69 -12.70 -2.73
N LYS A 346 -20.47 -13.18 -2.94
CA LYS A 346 -19.58 -13.65 -1.89
C LYS A 346 -18.23 -12.96 -2.06
N TYR A 347 -17.63 -12.56 -0.95
CA TYR A 347 -16.35 -11.89 -0.92
C TYR A 347 -15.37 -12.59 0.02
N ARG A 348 -14.10 -12.57 -0.34
CA ARG A 348 -13.00 -12.96 0.52
C ARG A 348 -11.76 -12.17 0.19
N LEU A 349 -11.15 -11.57 1.21
CA LEU A 349 -9.79 -11.07 1.18
C LEU A 349 -8.86 -12.22 1.59
N ILE A 350 -8.06 -12.71 0.64
CA ILE A 350 -7.19 -13.89 0.83
C ILE A 350 -5.81 -13.41 1.22
N PRO A 351 -5.35 -13.66 2.46
CA PRO A 351 -4.00 -13.29 2.89
C PRO A 351 -2.96 -14.26 2.29
N ILE A 352 -1.88 -13.70 1.75
CA ILE A 352 -0.82 -14.46 1.07
C ILE A 352 0.30 -14.78 2.05
N PHE A 353 0.10 -15.85 2.85
CA PHE A 353 1.13 -16.35 3.77
C PHE A 353 2.21 -17.14 3.00
N SER A 354 3.44 -16.64 3.00
CA SER A 354 4.54 -17.21 2.20
C SER A 354 4.94 -18.63 2.59
N ASP A 355 4.73 -18.97 3.87
CA ASP A 355 5.08 -20.29 4.42
C ASP A 355 3.91 -21.30 4.26
N VAL A 356 2.73 -20.87 3.79
CA VAL A 356 1.51 -21.69 3.62
C VAL A 356 1.20 -21.93 2.14
N ILE A 357 1.28 -20.88 1.32
CA ILE A 357 0.97 -20.95 -0.11
C ILE A 357 2.21 -21.42 -0.87
N THR A 358 2.05 -22.48 -1.62
CA THR A 358 3.09 -23.04 -2.49
C THR A 358 3.40 -22.05 -3.62
N PRO A 359 4.67 -21.64 -3.84
CA PRO A 359 5.01 -20.73 -4.92
C PRO A 359 4.78 -21.38 -6.29
N ASP A 360 4.28 -20.62 -7.25
CA ASP A 360 4.20 -21.03 -8.64
C ASP A 360 5.61 -21.12 -9.23
N ALA A 361 5.98 -22.28 -9.74
CA ALA A 361 7.35 -22.54 -10.17
C ALA A 361 7.79 -21.71 -11.38
N GLU A 362 6.87 -21.45 -12.33
CA GLU A 362 7.16 -20.64 -13.52
C GLU A 362 7.36 -19.17 -13.13
N MET A 363 6.48 -18.65 -12.28
CA MET A 363 6.58 -17.29 -11.78
C MET A 363 7.81 -17.10 -10.89
N SER A 364 8.16 -18.09 -10.04
CA SER A 364 9.39 -18.04 -9.23
C SER A 364 10.63 -17.96 -10.11
N ALA A 365 10.71 -18.78 -11.17
CA ALA A 365 11.83 -18.74 -12.11
C ALA A 365 11.93 -17.40 -12.84
N LEU A 366 10.79 -16.82 -13.26
CA LEU A 366 10.75 -15.51 -13.90
C LEU A 366 11.21 -14.40 -12.94
N ILE A 367 10.76 -14.42 -11.68
CA ILE A 367 11.20 -13.48 -10.65
C ILE A 367 12.72 -13.60 -10.41
N ASP A 368 13.26 -14.81 -10.35
CA ASP A 368 14.69 -15.03 -10.18
C ASP A 368 15.47 -14.51 -11.41
N GLU A 369 14.94 -14.67 -12.63
CA GLU A 369 15.53 -14.14 -13.85
C GLU A 369 15.61 -12.60 -13.85
N VAL A 370 14.50 -11.90 -13.57
CA VAL A 370 14.47 -10.43 -13.57
C VAL A 370 15.31 -9.83 -12.44
N ARG A 371 15.49 -10.53 -11.33
CA ARG A 371 16.32 -10.11 -10.19
C ARG A 371 17.79 -10.44 -10.34
N ALA A 372 18.15 -11.46 -11.12
CA ALA A 372 19.53 -11.99 -11.22
C ALA A 372 20.61 -10.92 -11.47
N PRO A 373 20.40 -9.89 -12.29
CA PRO A 373 21.40 -8.85 -12.51
C PRO A 373 21.72 -8.02 -11.25
N PHE A 374 20.82 -7.98 -10.28
CA PHE A 374 20.87 -7.11 -9.11
C PHE A 374 21.11 -7.87 -7.80
N GLU A 375 21.06 -9.20 -7.79
CA GLU A 375 21.04 -10.02 -6.57
C GLU A 375 22.28 -9.82 -5.68
N ALA A 376 23.44 -9.54 -6.30
CA ALA A 376 24.67 -9.27 -5.57
C ALA A 376 24.59 -7.99 -4.73
N ASP A 377 23.92 -6.95 -5.25
CA ASP A 377 23.68 -5.71 -4.51
C ASP A 377 22.54 -5.88 -3.50
N LEU A 378 21.42 -6.48 -3.92
CA LEU A 378 20.23 -6.67 -3.09
C LEU A 378 20.54 -7.42 -1.79
N SER A 379 21.41 -8.45 -1.85
CA SER A 379 21.78 -9.29 -0.71
C SER A 379 22.84 -8.68 0.21
N ARG A 380 23.40 -7.52 -0.12
CA ARG A 380 24.46 -6.87 0.64
C ARG A 380 23.93 -6.41 2.00
N VAL A 381 24.53 -6.87 3.09
CA VAL A 381 24.17 -6.50 4.46
C VAL A 381 24.81 -5.16 4.82
N LEU A 382 24.00 -4.20 5.24
CA LEU A 382 24.44 -2.86 5.64
C LEU A 382 24.63 -2.75 7.15
N GLY A 383 23.80 -3.45 7.93
CA GLY A 383 23.80 -3.40 9.37
C GLY A 383 22.76 -4.34 9.97
N LYS A 384 22.40 -4.10 11.23
CA LYS A 384 21.43 -4.89 11.97
C LYS A 384 20.53 -3.95 12.77
N THR A 385 19.23 -4.26 12.90
CA THR A 385 18.32 -3.51 13.78
C THR A 385 18.07 -4.23 15.10
N GLU A 386 18.06 -3.48 16.20
CA GLU A 386 17.52 -3.90 17.51
C GLU A 386 16.08 -3.44 17.71
N SER A 387 15.61 -2.50 16.88
CA SER A 387 14.25 -1.97 16.90
C SER A 387 13.41 -2.61 15.80
N LEU A 388 12.08 -2.62 15.96
CA LEU A 388 11.16 -2.90 14.87
C LEU A 388 11.19 -1.71 13.91
N LEU A 389 11.52 -1.94 12.62
CA LEU A 389 11.48 -0.89 11.59
C LEU A 389 10.23 -1.06 10.73
N TYR A 390 9.52 0.02 10.50
CA TYR A 390 8.32 0.10 9.63
C TYR A 390 8.07 1.55 9.24
N ARG A 391 7.29 1.77 8.17
CA ARG A 391 6.95 3.12 7.70
C ARG A 391 5.49 3.49 7.95
N ARG A 392 4.56 2.56 7.73
CA ARG A 392 3.13 2.86 7.68
C ARG A 392 2.52 3.23 9.04
N GLY A 393 1.76 4.35 9.07
CA GLY A 393 1.00 4.90 10.19
C GLY A 393 0.89 6.41 10.04
N ASN A 394 -0.26 7.01 10.37
CA ASN A 394 -0.56 8.42 10.06
C ASN A 394 0.54 9.42 10.46
N PHE A 395 1.23 9.20 11.57
CA PHE A 395 2.14 10.20 12.15
C PHE A 395 3.59 9.77 12.17
N ASN A 396 3.88 8.50 12.45
CA ASN A 396 5.23 8.00 12.68
C ASN A 396 5.44 6.63 12.05
N GLY A 397 6.70 6.37 11.67
CA GLY A 397 7.24 5.09 11.31
C GLY A 397 8.71 5.03 11.74
N THR A 398 9.12 3.95 12.39
CA THR A 398 10.49 3.84 12.93
C THR A 398 11.55 3.74 11.82
N PHE A 399 11.19 3.29 10.62
CA PHE A 399 12.13 3.38 9.48
C PHE A 399 12.35 4.83 9.06
N ASP A 400 11.32 5.67 9.14
CA ASP A 400 11.45 7.11 8.91
C ASP A 400 12.28 7.80 10.01
N ASP A 401 12.22 7.32 11.26
CA ASP A 401 13.09 7.84 12.33
C ASP A 401 14.57 7.59 11.99
N LEU A 402 14.91 6.41 11.44
CA LEU A 402 16.25 6.12 10.94
C LEU A 402 16.64 7.04 9.78
N ILE A 403 15.74 7.27 8.83
CA ILE A 403 15.98 8.19 7.69
C ILE A 403 16.19 9.61 8.22
N CYS A 404 15.36 10.07 9.15
CA CYS A 404 15.48 11.40 9.73
C CYS A 404 16.79 11.57 10.53
N GLN A 405 17.22 10.56 11.30
CA GLN A 405 18.51 10.60 11.98
C GLN A 405 19.67 10.69 10.98
N ALA A 406 19.63 9.91 9.90
CA ALA A 406 20.63 9.97 8.85
C ALA A 406 20.69 11.36 8.19
N LEU A 407 19.54 11.97 7.90
CA LEU A 407 19.45 13.33 7.34
C LEU A 407 20.03 14.38 8.30
N LEU A 408 19.72 14.30 9.60
CA LEU A 408 20.26 15.24 10.59
C LEU A 408 21.78 15.17 10.66
N GLU A 409 22.35 13.97 10.71
CA GLU A 409 23.79 13.76 10.89
C GLU A 409 24.58 13.97 9.59
N GLU A 410 24.16 13.32 8.49
CA GLU A 410 24.92 13.32 7.23
C GLU A 410 24.75 14.62 6.43
N ARG A 411 23.68 15.38 6.69
CA ARG A 411 23.42 16.68 6.05
C ARG A 411 23.68 17.88 6.96
N ASP A 412 24.16 17.67 8.20
CA ASP A 412 24.41 18.72 9.20
C ASP A 412 23.20 19.67 9.31
N ALA A 413 22.02 19.10 9.61
CA ALA A 413 20.76 19.82 9.69
C ALA A 413 20.22 19.87 11.12
N GLN A 414 19.39 20.88 11.41
CA GLN A 414 18.71 21.03 12.70
C GLN A 414 17.38 20.28 12.70
N ILE A 415 16.75 20.20 11.53
CA ILE A 415 15.44 19.59 11.32
C ILE A 415 15.53 18.69 10.09
N ALA A 416 14.92 17.51 10.16
CA ALA A 416 14.78 16.60 9.05
C ALA A 416 13.30 16.43 8.68
N LEU A 417 13.02 16.32 7.37
CA LEU A 417 11.70 16.03 6.81
C LEU A 417 11.80 14.80 5.90
N SER A 418 10.98 13.79 6.17
CA SER A 418 10.84 12.61 5.31
C SER A 418 9.38 12.47 4.86
N PRO A 419 9.10 12.28 3.56
CA PRO A 419 7.72 12.13 3.10
C PRO A 419 7.06 10.88 3.68
N GLY A 420 5.77 10.97 3.95
CA GLY A 420 4.95 9.90 4.52
C GLY A 420 4.54 8.85 3.50
N PHE A 421 5.50 8.27 2.77
CA PHE A 421 5.23 7.17 1.86
C PHE A 421 4.83 5.90 2.62
N ARG A 422 3.96 5.07 2.02
CA ARG A 422 3.36 3.90 2.67
C ARG A 422 3.96 2.57 2.26
N TRP A 423 4.82 2.53 1.23
CA TRP A 423 5.51 1.31 0.79
C TRP A 423 6.77 1.03 1.60
N GLY A 424 7.43 -0.07 1.29
CA GLY A 424 8.62 -0.55 1.95
C GLY A 424 8.35 -1.82 2.76
N THR A 425 9.39 -2.34 3.38
CA THR A 425 9.33 -3.55 4.20
C THR A 425 9.38 -3.21 5.69
N SER A 426 8.87 -4.10 6.54
CA SER A 426 9.14 -4.05 7.98
C SER A 426 10.27 -4.98 8.33
N LEU A 427 11.12 -4.60 9.30
CA LEU A 427 12.20 -5.43 9.81
C LEU A 427 11.99 -5.70 11.30
N LEU A 428 12.08 -6.98 11.68
CA LEU A 428 11.93 -7.39 13.08
C LEU A 428 13.19 -7.11 13.89
N PRO A 429 13.08 -6.87 15.20
CA PRO A 429 14.24 -6.74 16.07
C PRO A 429 15.18 -7.96 15.95
N GLY A 430 16.45 -7.71 15.72
CA GLY A 430 17.48 -8.72 15.52
C GLY A 430 17.74 -9.11 14.07
N GLN A 431 17.02 -8.57 13.10
CA GLN A 431 17.26 -8.81 11.67
C GLN A 431 18.42 -7.96 11.13
N GLU A 432 19.07 -8.47 10.10
CA GLU A 432 19.96 -7.70 9.24
C GLU A 432 19.14 -6.69 8.43
N ILE A 433 19.76 -5.55 8.16
CA ILE A 433 19.26 -4.54 7.23
C ILE A 433 20.04 -4.74 5.94
N THR A 434 19.37 -5.18 4.89
CA THR A 434 20.00 -5.35 3.58
C THR A 434 19.90 -4.08 2.74
N PHE A 435 20.69 -4.02 1.67
CA PHE A 435 20.59 -3.00 0.65
C PHE A 435 19.17 -2.96 0.04
N GLU A 436 18.56 -4.13 -0.19
CA GLU A 436 17.19 -4.23 -0.69
C GLU A 436 16.19 -3.60 0.29
N ASP A 437 16.30 -3.89 1.59
CA ASP A 437 15.39 -3.34 2.60
C ASP A 437 15.45 -1.81 2.64
N LEU A 438 16.67 -1.24 2.58
CA LEU A 438 16.86 0.20 2.54
C LEU A 438 16.26 0.80 1.26
N HIS A 439 16.58 0.24 0.10
CA HIS A 439 16.09 0.76 -1.17
C HIS A 439 14.57 0.62 -1.29
N ASN A 440 13.97 -0.49 -0.85
CA ASN A 440 12.52 -0.64 -0.84
C ASN A 440 11.83 0.39 0.05
N ALA A 441 12.47 0.83 1.14
CA ALA A 441 11.94 1.90 1.99
C ALA A 441 12.10 3.30 1.37
N CYS A 442 13.09 3.49 0.47
CA CYS A 442 13.43 4.78 -0.13
C CYS A 442 13.25 4.82 -1.65
N ALA A 443 12.64 3.79 -2.26
CA ALA A 443 12.49 3.69 -3.71
C ALA A 443 11.71 4.88 -4.28
N MET A 444 12.44 5.77 -4.97
CA MET A 444 11.90 6.98 -5.58
C MET A 444 12.75 7.36 -6.80
N THR A 445 12.13 7.92 -7.83
CA THR A 445 12.82 8.36 -9.06
C THR A 445 13.46 9.75 -8.94
N TYR A 446 13.09 10.51 -7.90
CA TYR A 446 13.67 11.82 -7.56
C TYR A 446 14.21 11.81 -6.11
N PRO A 447 15.29 11.05 -5.84
CA PRO A 447 15.74 10.70 -4.49
C PRO A 447 16.62 11.75 -3.81
N ALA A 448 16.81 12.93 -4.40
CA ALA A 448 17.77 13.92 -3.90
C ALA A 448 17.48 14.31 -2.44
N ALA A 449 18.48 14.12 -1.58
CA ALA A 449 18.45 14.57 -0.20
C ALA A 449 18.97 16.00 -0.12
N TYR A 450 18.06 16.98 -0.17
CA TYR A 450 18.37 18.41 -0.14
C TYR A 450 18.78 18.90 1.26
N ARG A 451 19.45 20.04 1.29
CA ARG A 451 19.73 20.84 2.47
C ARG A 451 19.41 22.30 2.17
N SER A 452 18.50 22.87 2.91
CA SER A 452 18.01 24.23 2.67
C SER A 452 17.80 24.99 3.99
N THR A 453 17.42 26.25 3.88
CA THR A 453 17.02 27.09 5.01
C THR A 453 15.52 27.36 4.90
N MET A 454 14.77 27.09 6.00
CA MET A 454 13.35 27.35 6.10
C MET A 454 13.07 28.09 7.42
N ASN A 455 12.19 29.08 7.38
CA ASN A 455 11.73 29.70 8.63
C ASN A 455 10.65 28.86 9.31
N GLY A 456 10.37 29.15 10.59
CA GLY A 456 9.41 28.37 11.36
C GLY A 456 7.99 28.43 10.81
N GLN A 457 7.60 29.51 10.13
CA GLN A 457 6.29 29.61 9.49
C GLN A 457 6.19 28.65 8.30
N MET A 458 7.21 28.57 7.44
CA MET A 458 7.24 27.60 6.33
C MET A 458 7.13 26.16 6.82
N LEU A 459 7.79 25.82 7.93
CA LEU A 459 7.68 24.50 8.53
C LEU A 459 6.24 24.19 8.99
N LYS A 460 5.57 25.18 9.62
CA LYS A 460 4.16 25.05 9.99
C LYS A 460 3.29 24.88 8.74
N ASP A 461 3.47 25.69 7.73
CA ASP A 461 2.67 25.67 6.50
C ASP A 461 2.78 24.32 5.79
N ILE A 462 3.98 23.71 5.73
CA ILE A 462 4.18 22.35 5.19
C ILE A 462 3.40 21.31 5.98
N LEU A 463 3.45 21.37 7.32
CA LEU A 463 2.73 20.41 8.17
C LEU A 463 1.21 20.58 8.07
N GLU A 464 0.72 21.82 7.97
CA GLU A 464 -0.70 22.12 7.81
C GLU A 464 -1.25 21.65 6.45
N ASP A 465 -0.50 21.88 5.37
CA ASP A 465 -0.85 21.46 4.01
C ASP A 465 -0.92 19.93 3.91
N VAL A 466 0.11 19.22 4.40
CA VAL A 466 0.08 17.76 4.45
C VAL A 466 -1.02 17.25 5.38
N GLY A 467 -1.27 17.94 6.51
CA GLY A 467 -2.39 17.63 7.41
C GLY A 467 -3.75 17.75 6.71
N ASP A 468 -3.89 18.73 5.81
CA ASP A 468 -5.13 18.89 5.03
C ASP A 468 -5.31 17.77 3.99
N ASN A 469 -4.23 17.29 3.39
CA ASN A 469 -4.28 16.15 2.48
C ASN A 469 -4.81 14.86 3.13
N LEU A 470 -4.69 14.71 4.46
CA LEU A 470 -5.17 13.54 5.19
C LEU A 470 -6.52 13.80 5.87
N PHE A 471 -6.70 14.99 6.42
CA PHE A 471 -7.76 15.29 7.38
C PHE A 471 -8.74 16.36 6.90
N ASN A 472 -8.79 16.63 5.60
CA ASN A 472 -9.84 17.48 5.04
C ASN A 472 -11.22 16.80 5.25
N LYS A 473 -12.22 17.58 5.65
CA LYS A 473 -13.59 17.07 5.87
C LYS A 473 -14.26 16.62 4.59
N ASP A 474 -13.87 17.19 3.45
CA ASP A 474 -14.31 16.75 2.14
C ASP A 474 -13.29 15.76 1.54
N PRO A 475 -13.66 14.47 1.38
CA PRO A 475 -12.77 13.45 0.82
C PRO A 475 -12.18 13.82 -0.55
N TYR A 476 -12.86 14.63 -1.35
CA TYR A 476 -12.33 15.07 -2.64
C TYR A 476 -11.13 16.02 -2.56
N TYR A 477 -10.74 16.45 -1.37
CA TYR A 477 -9.48 17.15 -1.11
C TYR A 477 -8.44 16.29 -0.37
N GLN A 478 -8.77 15.05 -0.05
CA GLN A 478 -7.83 14.12 0.57
C GLN A 478 -6.96 13.47 -0.50
N GLN A 479 -5.70 13.87 -0.53
CA GLN A 479 -4.71 13.31 -1.46
C GLN A 479 -4.07 12.01 -0.93
N GLY A 480 -4.35 11.63 0.31
CA GLY A 480 -3.80 10.45 0.96
C GLY A 480 -2.33 10.64 1.39
N GLY A 481 -1.62 9.52 1.50
CA GLY A 481 -0.31 9.49 2.14
C GLY A 481 -0.41 9.44 3.66
N ASP A 482 0.71 9.59 4.33
CA ASP A 482 0.81 9.81 5.77
C ASP A 482 1.42 11.19 6.03
N MET A 483 1.35 11.69 7.28
CA MET A 483 2.00 12.95 7.66
C MET A 483 3.49 12.92 7.32
N VAL A 484 4.04 14.04 6.90
CA VAL A 484 5.48 14.19 6.78
C VAL A 484 6.15 13.83 8.10
N ARG A 485 7.16 12.97 8.05
CA ARG A 485 7.93 12.57 9.24
C ARG A 485 8.94 13.66 9.58
N VAL A 486 9.11 13.90 10.87
CA VAL A 486 10.00 14.96 11.35
C VAL A 486 11.10 14.38 12.24
N GLY A 487 12.31 14.89 12.04
CA GLY A 487 13.44 14.67 12.95
C GLY A 487 13.95 16.01 13.47
N GLY A 488 14.47 16.02 14.71
CA GLY A 488 15.03 17.22 15.34
C GLY A 488 13.99 18.27 15.79
N MET A 489 12.72 18.09 15.43
CA MET A 489 11.60 18.91 15.92
C MET A 489 10.44 18.04 16.39
N GLY A 490 9.60 18.60 17.25
CA GLY A 490 8.33 18.03 17.67
C GLY A 490 7.18 19.02 17.50
N TYR A 491 5.94 18.52 17.46
CA TYR A 491 4.73 19.34 17.39
C TYR A 491 3.50 18.62 17.95
N THR A 492 2.46 19.40 18.24
CA THR A 492 1.12 18.90 18.56
C THR A 492 0.23 19.05 17.34
N ILE A 493 -0.58 18.02 17.03
CA ILE A 493 -1.59 18.07 15.96
C ILE A 493 -2.98 17.74 16.50
N ASP A 494 -3.97 18.55 16.13
CA ASP A 494 -5.39 18.24 16.25
C ASP A 494 -5.98 18.06 14.83
N PRO A 495 -6.18 16.82 14.38
CA PRO A 495 -6.68 16.53 13.02
C PRO A 495 -8.08 17.09 12.73
N LYS A 496 -8.87 17.38 13.77
CA LYS A 496 -10.26 17.88 13.63
C LYS A 496 -10.36 19.37 13.35
N MET A 497 -9.26 20.12 13.56
CA MET A 497 -9.23 21.55 13.29
C MET A 497 -9.19 21.86 11.80
N GLU A 498 -9.45 23.09 11.42
CA GLU A 498 -9.29 23.55 10.03
C GLU A 498 -7.81 23.75 9.70
N ILE A 499 -7.48 23.76 8.39
CA ILE A 499 -6.13 24.05 7.90
C ILE A 499 -5.61 25.37 8.48
N GLY A 500 -4.38 25.38 8.95
CA GLY A 500 -3.74 26.52 9.62
C GLY A 500 -3.87 26.51 11.15
N GLU A 501 -4.80 25.71 11.70
CA GLU A 501 -5.07 25.60 13.14
C GLU A 501 -4.75 24.19 13.70
N ARG A 502 -4.37 23.22 12.84
CA ARG A 502 -4.08 21.84 13.25
C ARG A 502 -2.78 21.73 14.02
N ILE A 503 -1.75 22.49 13.63
CA ILE A 503 -0.37 22.35 14.14
C ILE A 503 -0.07 23.43 15.17
N SER A 504 0.36 22.98 16.35
CA SER A 504 0.75 23.83 17.48
C SER A 504 1.98 23.28 18.22
N ASP A 505 2.49 24.04 19.20
CA ASP A 505 3.57 23.65 20.12
C ASP A 505 4.83 23.13 19.41
N MET A 506 5.15 23.68 18.24
CA MET A 506 6.35 23.30 17.50
C MET A 506 7.60 23.62 18.31
N THR A 507 8.46 22.62 18.51
CA THR A 507 9.63 22.71 19.40
C THR A 507 10.88 22.15 18.71
N LEU A 508 12.01 22.83 18.82
CA LEU A 508 13.32 22.29 18.40
C LEU A 508 13.85 21.36 19.51
N LEU A 509 13.94 20.06 19.21
CA LEU A 509 14.25 19.04 20.22
C LEU A 509 15.65 19.15 20.81
N SER A 510 16.63 19.67 20.04
CA SER A 510 18.01 19.85 20.53
C SER A 510 18.16 20.87 21.64
N THR A 511 17.26 21.87 21.71
CA THR A 511 17.32 22.95 22.72
C THR A 511 16.10 22.96 23.65
N GLY A 512 14.98 22.34 23.23
CA GLY A 512 13.69 22.44 23.91
C GLY A 512 12.99 23.79 23.72
N GLU A 513 13.51 24.65 22.85
CA GLU A 513 12.92 25.98 22.56
C GLU A 513 11.78 25.87 21.56
N PRO A 514 10.73 26.70 21.70
CA PRO A 514 9.71 26.83 20.66
C PRO A 514 10.31 27.23 19.30
N ILE A 515 9.78 26.67 18.23
CA ILE A 515 10.11 27.11 16.86
C ILE A 515 9.54 28.52 16.66
N ASP A 516 10.44 29.48 16.39
CA ASP A 516 10.07 30.86 16.08
C ASP A 516 9.66 30.97 14.62
N PRO A 517 8.43 31.43 14.31
CA PRO A 517 7.96 31.56 12.93
C PRO A 517 8.87 32.41 12.02
N ALA A 518 9.58 33.38 12.56
CA ALA A 518 10.43 34.30 11.80
C ALA A 518 11.91 33.87 11.73
N LYS A 519 12.32 32.89 12.55
CA LYS A 519 13.71 32.42 12.61
C LYS A 519 13.96 31.36 11.54
N ASP A 520 15.11 31.43 10.92
CA ASP A 520 15.59 30.45 9.95
C ASP A 520 16.22 29.22 10.65
N TYR A 521 15.92 28.04 10.13
CA TYR A 521 16.47 26.76 10.56
C TYR A 521 17.08 26.04 9.37
N VAL A 522 18.15 25.30 9.61
CA VAL A 522 18.75 24.41 8.61
C VAL A 522 17.93 23.13 8.54
N VAL A 523 17.35 22.86 7.38
CA VAL A 523 16.45 21.74 7.13
C VAL A 523 17.04 20.81 6.08
N ALA A 524 17.03 19.52 6.34
CA ALA A 524 17.30 18.49 5.34
C ALA A 524 16.03 17.68 5.07
N GLY A 525 15.83 17.31 3.82
CA GLY A 525 14.72 16.45 3.41
C GLY A 525 15.05 15.75 2.11
N TRP A 526 14.11 14.95 1.58
CA TRP A 526 14.28 14.20 0.34
C TRP A 526 12.99 14.08 -0.44
N ALA A 527 13.07 13.57 -1.68
CA ALA A 527 11.94 13.40 -2.59
C ALA A 527 11.13 14.69 -2.79
N SER A 528 11.83 15.80 -3.02
CA SER A 528 11.20 17.07 -3.37
C SER A 528 10.72 17.08 -4.81
N VAL A 529 9.47 17.47 -5.02
CA VAL A 529 8.88 17.67 -6.36
C VAL A 529 9.32 18.96 -7.04
N ASN A 530 10.12 19.79 -6.35
CA ASN A 530 10.66 21.03 -6.91
C ASN A 530 11.75 20.73 -7.95
N GLU A 531 11.69 21.41 -9.09
CA GLU A 531 12.73 21.34 -10.11
C GLU A 531 14.11 21.76 -9.55
N ASN A 532 15.15 21.13 -10.07
CA ASN A 532 16.54 21.42 -9.71
C ASN A 532 16.88 21.19 -8.22
N THR A 533 16.13 20.32 -7.53
CA THR A 533 16.52 19.87 -6.19
C THR A 533 17.80 19.05 -6.28
N GLU A 534 18.88 19.51 -5.62
CA GLU A 534 20.18 18.87 -5.64
C GLU A 534 20.53 18.24 -4.28
N GLY A 535 21.25 17.13 -4.33
CA GLY A 535 21.76 16.42 -3.16
C GLY A 535 22.16 14.99 -3.51
N PRO A 536 22.85 14.28 -2.58
CA PRO A 536 23.05 12.84 -2.73
C PRO A 536 21.71 12.11 -2.72
N ALA A 537 21.65 10.90 -3.27
CA ALA A 537 20.46 10.10 -3.15
C ALA A 537 20.19 9.73 -1.68
N ILE A 538 18.94 9.67 -1.28
CA ILE A 538 18.56 9.40 0.12
C ILE A 538 19.10 8.05 0.61
N TRP A 539 19.11 7.03 -0.22
CA TRP A 539 19.67 5.73 0.14
C TRP A 539 21.17 5.78 0.41
N ASP A 540 21.94 6.63 -0.30
CA ASP A 540 23.38 6.83 -0.01
C ASP A 540 23.58 7.49 1.36
N VAL A 541 22.72 8.46 1.70
CA VAL A 541 22.73 9.14 3.01
C VAL A 541 22.48 8.16 4.14
N VAL A 542 21.44 7.32 3.99
CA VAL A 542 21.06 6.34 5.02
C VAL A 542 22.07 5.19 5.08
N GLU A 543 22.57 4.70 3.94
CA GLU A 543 23.64 3.68 3.91
C GLU A 543 24.92 4.16 4.62
N ASN A 544 25.34 5.41 4.37
CA ASN A 544 26.49 6.01 5.06
C ASN A 544 26.27 6.07 6.58
N HIS A 545 25.08 6.46 7.02
CA HIS A 545 24.73 6.48 8.43
C HIS A 545 24.76 5.09 9.07
N ILE A 546 24.12 4.09 8.42
CA ILE A 546 24.12 2.70 8.90
C ILE A 546 25.54 2.13 8.94
N THR A 547 26.38 2.41 7.94
CA THR A 547 27.76 1.92 7.88
C THR A 547 28.61 2.45 9.05
N LYS A 548 28.38 3.67 9.48
CA LYS A 548 29.01 4.28 10.68
C LYS A 548 28.45 3.69 11.98
N ASN A 549 27.17 3.32 11.97
CA ASN A 549 26.41 2.84 13.11
C ASN A 549 25.72 1.50 12.77
N PRO A 550 26.48 0.38 12.63
CA PRO A 550 25.94 -0.86 12.05
C PRO A 550 24.92 -1.60 12.93
N THR A 551 24.70 -1.11 14.15
CA THR A 551 23.60 -1.58 15.02
C THR A 551 22.62 -0.44 15.21
N VAL A 552 21.50 -0.53 14.51
CA VAL A 552 20.42 0.47 14.60
C VAL A 552 19.57 0.19 15.82
N LYS A 553 19.53 1.16 16.73
CA LYS A 553 18.67 1.16 17.89
C LYS A 553 18.01 2.53 18.03
N LEU A 554 16.71 2.56 17.86
CA LEU A 554 15.92 3.78 17.88
C LEU A 554 15.27 3.96 19.25
N PRO A 555 15.30 5.17 19.83
CA PRO A 555 14.49 5.51 20.99
C PRO A 555 13.00 5.55 20.59
N ASP A 556 12.12 5.50 21.59
CA ASP A 556 10.71 5.81 21.36
C ASP A 556 10.57 7.25 20.85
N ASN A 557 9.82 7.42 19.77
CA ASN A 557 9.62 8.72 19.14
C ASN A 557 8.35 9.39 19.68
N GLU A 558 8.52 10.44 20.47
CA GLU A 558 7.45 11.27 21.00
C GLU A 558 7.39 12.66 20.33
N SER A 559 7.98 12.80 19.15
CA SER A 559 8.04 14.09 18.45
C SER A 559 6.67 14.62 18.03
N VAL A 560 5.69 13.74 17.80
CA VAL A 560 4.32 14.11 17.40
C VAL A 560 3.34 13.75 18.50
N LYS A 561 2.64 14.77 19.02
CA LYS A 561 1.55 14.61 19.97
C LYS A 561 0.21 14.83 19.29
N VAL A 562 -0.61 13.78 19.27
CA VAL A 562 -1.96 13.84 18.68
C VAL A 562 -2.97 14.13 19.78
N ILE A 563 -3.84 15.10 19.54
CA ILE A 563 -4.92 15.48 20.46
C ILE A 563 -6.25 15.54 19.71
N GLY A 564 -7.36 15.63 20.41
CA GLY A 564 -8.69 15.77 19.80
C GLY A 564 -9.30 14.49 19.23
N VAL A 565 -8.61 13.35 19.29
CA VAL A 565 -9.03 12.06 18.71
C VAL A 565 -9.59 11.11 19.75
#